data_6da1fed2a8e0bcf4d2f61b27ce386958
#
_entry.id   6da1fed2a8e0bcf4d2f61b27ce386958
#
_cell.length_a   1.000
_cell.length_b   1.000
_cell.length_c   1.000
_cell.angle_alpha   90.00
_cell.angle_beta   90.00
_cell.angle_gamma   90.00
#
_symmetry.space_group_name_H-M   'P 1'
#
loop_
_entity.id
_entity.type
_entity.pdbx_description
1 polymer ?
#
loop_
_entity_poly.entity_id
_entity_poly.type
_entity_poly.pdbx_seq_one_letter_code
_entity_poly.pdbx_strand_id
1 'polypeptide(L)'
;LKVELLELEGNRIRFLLSGVTMAFANGIRRVCMAEVPCLAIDEIALYDNTSVLFDEQIALRIGLVPLKAENLDTFARPEECECGGQGCPGCRVDFILSVEGPGMVYSRDIHFTDPGVTAAFDNIPLVVLGEGEKLVIEGFATKRIGSDHAKWNSGTLCGYKNLPSIEISDACNGCGKCVKECPRQVLIHDEGGKAKATNTLNCSLCKLCIEVCEAGAVKITPILDSFVMTVESSGEMPAKELVVSASQEIRKRAVEFEAKLAELS
;
A
#
# COMPACT_ATOMS: atom_id res chain seq x y z
N LEU A 1 14.20 -16.62 -9.84
CA LEU A 1 13.60 -15.63 -8.93
C LEU A 1 14.44 -15.54 -7.68
N LYS A 2 14.89 -14.32 -7.33
CA LYS A 2 15.59 -14.02 -6.08
C LYS A 2 14.93 -12.79 -5.45
N VAL A 3 14.74 -12.82 -4.13
CA VAL A 3 14.24 -11.69 -3.35
C VAL A 3 15.29 -11.32 -2.30
N GLU A 4 15.62 -10.04 -2.22
CA GLU A 4 16.56 -9.51 -1.23
C GLU A 4 15.90 -8.33 -0.51
N LEU A 5 15.78 -8.42 0.82
CA LEU A 5 15.20 -7.36 1.63
C LEU A 5 16.19 -6.21 1.74
N LEU A 6 15.75 -5.00 1.43
CA LEU A 6 16.54 -3.77 1.52
C LEU A 6 16.17 -2.94 2.76
N GLU A 7 14.87 -2.85 3.07
CA GLU A 7 14.33 -2.02 4.16
C GLU A 7 12.99 -2.61 4.64
N LEU A 8 12.76 -2.63 5.94
CA LEU A 8 11.49 -3.02 6.54
C LEU A 8 11.22 -2.15 7.76
N GLU A 9 10.21 -1.28 7.66
CA GLU A 9 9.80 -0.35 8.71
C GLU A 9 8.27 -0.38 8.85
N GLY A 10 7.77 -1.22 9.75
CA GLY A 10 6.34 -1.29 10.05
C GLY A 10 5.48 -1.48 8.80
N ASN A 11 4.85 -0.40 8.36
CA ASN A 11 3.93 -0.37 7.22
C ASN A 11 4.63 -0.17 5.86
N ARG A 12 5.97 -0.13 5.84
CA ARG A 12 6.74 0.04 4.61
C ARG A 12 7.77 -1.08 4.44
N ILE A 13 7.82 -1.64 3.24
CA ILE A 13 8.83 -2.62 2.82
C ILE A 13 9.46 -2.20 1.50
N ARG A 14 10.78 -2.37 1.41
CA ARG A 14 11.54 -2.18 0.19
C ARG A 14 12.41 -3.40 -0.06
N PHE A 15 12.33 -3.97 -1.25
CA PHE A 15 13.08 -5.18 -1.60
C PHE A 15 13.48 -5.19 -3.06
N LEU A 16 14.54 -5.92 -3.36
CA LEU A 16 15.01 -6.22 -4.70
C LEU A 16 14.41 -7.55 -5.16
N LEU A 17 13.78 -7.53 -6.32
CA LEU A 17 13.22 -8.69 -7.01
C LEU A 17 13.99 -8.91 -8.30
N SER A 18 14.67 -10.06 -8.44
CA SER A 18 15.55 -10.36 -9.57
C SER A 18 15.20 -11.69 -10.25
N GLY A 19 15.51 -11.79 -11.56
CA GLY A 19 15.20 -12.96 -12.38
C GLY A 19 13.72 -13.09 -12.67
N VAL A 20 13.03 -11.96 -12.90
CA VAL A 20 11.60 -11.90 -13.23
C VAL A 20 11.34 -10.93 -14.39
N THR A 21 10.19 -11.08 -15.02
CA THR A 21 9.73 -10.16 -16.06
C THR A 21 9.07 -8.92 -15.44
N MET A 22 9.01 -7.82 -16.19
CA MET A 22 8.25 -6.62 -15.82
C MET A 22 6.77 -6.95 -15.59
N ALA A 23 6.19 -7.88 -16.37
CA ALA A 23 4.81 -8.31 -16.22
C ALA A 23 4.57 -8.93 -14.83
N PHE A 24 5.50 -9.73 -14.31
CA PHE A 24 5.41 -10.31 -12.98
C PHE A 24 5.50 -9.25 -11.88
N ALA A 25 6.47 -8.33 -11.98
CA ALA A 25 6.61 -7.22 -11.03
C ALA A 25 5.36 -6.33 -11.01
N ASN A 26 4.79 -6.02 -12.18
CA ASN A 26 3.54 -5.28 -12.28
C ASN A 26 2.33 -6.07 -11.76
N GLY A 27 2.31 -7.39 -11.93
CA GLY A 27 1.30 -8.27 -11.34
C GLY A 27 1.27 -8.14 -9.82
N ILE A 28 2.41 -8.29 -9.16
CA ILE A 28 2.53 -8.09 -7.70
C ILE A 28 2.04 -6.69 -7.31
N ARG A 29 2.49 -5.64 -8.00
CA ARG A 29 2.07 -4.26 -7.73
C ARG A 29 0.54 -4.11 -7.77
N ARG A 30 -0.11 -4.63 -8.79
CA ARG A 30 -1.57 -4.53 -8.96
C ARG A 30 -2.31 -5.26 -7.87
N VAL A 31 -1.87 -6.46 -7.53
CA VAL A 31 -2.51 -7.27 -6.48
C VAL A 31 -2.34 -6.62 -5.11
N CYS A 32 -1.15 -6.10 -4.76
CA CYS A 32 -0.94 -5.35 -3.51
C CYS A 32 -1.88 -4.14 -3.38
N MET A 33 -2.21 -3.47 -4.50
CA MET A 33 -3.02 -2.25 -4.47
C MET A 33 -4.53 -2.52 -4.42
N ALA A 34 -5.02 -3.60 -5.05
CA ALA A 34 -6.45 -3.71 -5.32
C ALA A 34 -7.06 -5.10 -5.08
N GLU A 35 -6.29 -6.10 -4.70
CA GLU A 35 -6.79 -7.47 -4.73
C GLU A 35 -6.51 -8.26 -3.44
N VAL A 36 -5.72 -7.70 -2.51
CA VAL A 36 -5.56 -8.26 -1.16
C VAL A 36 -6.79 -7.87 -0.35
N PRO A 37 -7.53 -8.86 0.21
CA PRO A 37 -8.73 -8.56 0.98
C PRO A 37 -8.41 -7.83 2.29
N CYS A 38 -9.29 -6.91 2.68
CA CYS A 38 -9.26 -6.25 3.97
C CYS A 38 -10.67 -5.92 4.48
N LEU A 39 -10.77 -5.50 5.74
CA LEU A 39 -12.00 -4.98 6.32
C LEU A 39 -12.11 -3.47 6.09
N ALA A 40 -13.30 -3.00 5.72
CA ALA A 40 -13.64 -1.58 5.76
C ALA A 40 -15.10 -1.41 6.14
N ILE A 41 -15.43 -0.27 6.72
CA ILE A 41 -16.81 0.10 7.06
C ILE A 41 -17.61 0.22 5.76
N ASP A 42 -18.69 -0.56 5.65
CA ASP A 42 -19.47 -0.71 4.41
C ASP A 42 -20.71 0.14 4.42
N GLU A 43 -21.54 -0.01 5.44
CA GLU A 43 -22.77 0.74 5.60
C GLU A 43 -22.84 1.38 6.99
N ILE A 44 -23.47 2.53 7.07
CA ILE A 44 -23.77 3.24 8.32
C ILE A 44 -25.25 3.63 8.36
N ALA A 45 -25.82 3.56 9.56
CA ALA A 45 -27.08 4.17 9.92
C ALA A 45 -26.79 5.34 10.86
N LEU A 46 -27.10 6.55 10.42
CA LEU A 46 -26.87 7.77 11.18
C LEU A 46 -28.16 8.14 11.91
N TYR A 47 -28.14 8.06 13.24
CA TYR A 47 -29.30 8.35 14.09
C TYR A 47 -29.36 9.80 14.53
N ASP A 48 -28.20 10.40 14.82
CA ASP A 48 -28.12 11.79 15.25
C ASP A 48 -26.81 12.42 14.77
N ASN A 49 -26.91 13.58 14.13
CA ASN A 49 -25.78 14.39 13.71
C ASN A 49 -26.14 15.86 13.86
N THR A 50 -25.71 16.44 14.95
CA THR A 50 -25.87 17.89 15.17
C THR A 50 -24.59 18.67 14.91
N SER A 51 -23.56 18.02 14.36
CA SER A 51 -22.29 18.64 14.00
C SER A 51 -22.42 19.55 12.75
N VAL A 52 -21.36 20.30 12.48
CA VAL A 52 -21.29 21.17 11.28
C VAL A 52 -21.05 20.41 9.98
N LEU A 53 -20.68 19.13 10.03
CA LEU A 53 -20.44 18.31 8.83
C LEU A 53 -21.73 17.62 8.37
N PHE A 54 -21.94 17.59 7.05
CA PHE A 54 -23.03 16.82 6.47
C PHE A 54 -22.80 15.31 6.61
N ASP A 55 -23.88 14.56 6.66
CA ASP A 55 -23.90 13.10 6.83
C ASP A 55 -23.01 12.37 5.85
N GLU A 56 -23.03 12.79 4.58
CA GLU A 56 -22.23 12.17 3.52
C GLU A 56 -20.72 12.39 3.72
N GLN A 57 -20.33 13.53 4.30
CA GLN A 57 -18.92 13.82 4.61
C GLN A 57 -18.43 12.97 5.77
N ILE A 58 -19.28 12.76 6.79
CA ILE A 58 -18.97 11.87 7.90
C ILE A 58 -18.89 10.42 7.40
N ALA A 59 -19.86 9.99 6.61
CA ALA A 59 -19.87 8.67 6.00
C ALA A 59 -18.59 8.38 5.18
N LEU A 60 -18.18 9.35 4.35
CA LEU A 60 -16.93 9.24 3.58
C LEU A 60 -15.72 9.07 4.50
N ARG A 61 -15.60 9.90 5.55
CA ARG A 61 -14.47 9.87 6.48
C ARG A 61 -14.40 8.55 7.24
N ILE A 62 -15.52 8.10 7.79
CA ILE A 62 -15.62 6.84 8.53
C ILE A 62 -15.32 5.65 7.62
N GLY A 63 -15.86 5.64 6.38
CA GLY A 63 -15.62 4.57 5.41
C GLY A 63 -14.17 4.45 4.96
N LEU A 64 -13.36 5.51 5.10
CA LEU A 64 -11.93 5.52 4.76
C LEU A 64 -11.01 5.25 5.96
N VAL A 65 -11.55 5.00 7.16
CA VAL A 65 -10.74 4.58 8.32
C VAL A 65 -10.22 3.17 8.07
N PRO A 66 -8.90 2.95 8.00
CA PRO A 66 -8.35 1.61 7.86
C PRO A 66 -8.57 0.81 9.15
N LEU A 67 -8.96 -0.45 9.01
CA LEU A 67 -9.29 -1.34 10.11
C LEU A 67 -8.27 -2.46 10.23
N LYS A 68 -7.80 -2.72 11.45
CA LYS A 68 -7.06 -3.93 11.80
C LYS A 68 -8.01 -5.02 12.24
N ALA A 69 -7.75 -6.26 11.78
CA ALA A 69 -8.38 -7.46 12.27
C ALA A 69 -7.32 -8.49 12.64
N GLU A 70 -7.31 -8.96 13.88
CA GLU A 70 -6.36 -9.98 14.34
C GLU A 70 -6.53 -11.29 13.58
N ASN A 71 -7.78 -11.63 13.23
CA ASN A 71 -8.15 -12.85 12.53
C ASN A 71 -8.95 -12.56 11.26
N LEU A 72 -8.35 -11.84 10.30
CA LEU A 72 -9.02 -11.49 9.04
C LEU A 72 -9.54 -12.72 8.27
N ASP A 73 -8.86 -13.85 8.39
CA ASP A 73 -9.23 -15.10 7.70
C ASP A 73 -10.51 -15.74 8.22
N THR A 74 -10.97 -15.40 9.42
CA THR A 74 -12.24 -15.88 9.98
C THR A 74 -13.45 -15.23 9.30
N PHE A 75 -13.26 -14.08 8.66
CA PHE A 75 -14.33 -13.40 7.93
C PHE A 75 -14.36 -13.86 6.48
N ALA A 76 -15.53 -14.36 6.05
CA ALA A 76 -15.80 -14.61 4.64
C ALA A 76 -16.18 -13.30 3.93
N ARG A 77 -15.95 -13.25 2.62
CA ARG A 77 -16.56 -12.20 1.80
C ARG A 77 -18.07 -12.41 1.76
N PRO A 78 -18.91 -11.35 1.73
CA PRO A 78 -20.36 -11.49 1.71
C PRO A 78 -20.87 -12.44 0.62
N GLU A 79 -20.24 -12.41 -0.56
CA GLU A 79 -20.61 -13.24 -1.71
C GLU A 79 -20.22 -14.73 -1.53
N GLU A 80 -19.23 -15.02 -0.68
CA GLU A 80 -18.70 -16.37 -0.42
C GLU A 80 -19.25 -16.96 0.88
N CYS A 81 -20.02 -16.18 1.66
CA CYS A 81 -20.52 -16.58 2.97
C CYS A 81 -21.74 -17.51 2.82
N GLU A 82 -21.79 -18.56 3.66
CA GLU A 82 -22.90 -19.51 3.71
C GLU A 82 -24.26 -18.84 3.98
N CYS A 83 -24.27 -17.66 4.60
CA CYS A 83 -25.50 -16.90 4.84
C CYS A 83 -26.03 -16.17 3.59
N GLY A 84 -25.36 -16.27 2.44
CA GLY A 84 -25.76 -15.59 1.21
C GLY A 84 -25.67 -14.06 1.30
N GLY A 85 -24.78 -13.53 2.12
CA GLY A 85 -24.59 -12.07 2.28
C GLY A 85 -25.61 -11.39 3.21
N GLN A 86 -26.41 -12.14 3.97
CA GLN A 86 -27.42 -11.58 4.88
C GLN A 86 -26.84 -10.92 6.14
N GLY A 87 -25.52 -10.94 6.33
CA GLY A 87 -24.86 -10.24 7.42
C GLY A 87 -24.75 -11.03 8.73
N CYS A 88 -24.27 -12.27 8.65
CA CYS A 88 -23.93 -13.02 9.87
C CYS A 88 -22.58 -12.60 10.46
N PRO A 89 -22.27 -12.97 11.72
CA PRO A 89 -20.98 -12.65 12.35
C PRO A 89 -19.75 -13.19 11.58
N GLY A 90 -19.93 -14.16 10.69
CA GLY A 90 -18.86 -14.68 9.83
C GLY A 90 -18.55 -13.84 8.59
N CYS A 91 -19.34 -12.81 8.27
CA CYS A 91 -19.10 -11.98 7.09
C CYS A 91 -19.22 -10.47 7.34
N ARG A 92 -19.65 -10.05 8.54
CA ARG A 92 -19.67 -8.63 8.94
C ARG A 92 -19.34 -8.44 10.40
N VAL A 93 -18.87 -7.26 10.74
CA VAL A 93 -18.60 -6.81 12.11
C VAL A 93 -19.36 -5.52 12.32
N ASP A 94 -20.27 -5.53 13.29
CA ASP A 94 -21.05 -4.33 13.64
C ASP A 94 -20.20 -3.38 14.50
N PHE A 95 -20.51 -2.09 14.45
CA PHE A 95 -19.87 -1.07 15.27
C PHE A 95 -20.87 0.01 15.71
N ILE A 96 -20.51 0.71 16.78
CA ILE A 96 -21.22 1.88 17.30
C ILE A 96 -20.21 3.01 17.48
N LEU A 97 -20.62 4.22 17.09
CA LEU A 97 -19.95 5.48 17.39
C LEU A 97 -20.98 6.40 18.06
N SER A 98 -20.80 6.69 19.35
CA SER A 98 -21.70 7.58 20.11
C SER A 98 -20.85 8.53 20.94
N VAL A 99 -20.82 9.80 20.54
CA VAL A 99 -20.01 10.85 21.19
C VAL A 99 -20.83 12.11 21.35
N GLU A 100 -20.69 12.73 22.52
CA GLU A 100 -21.27 14.03 22.86
C GLU A 100 -20.14 15.05 23.08
N GLY A 101 -20.30 16.24 22.49
CA GLY A 101 -19.33 17.33 22.59
C GLY A 101 -19.36 18.08 23.91
N PRO A 102 -18.45 19.05 24.11
CA PRO A 102 -17.54 19.54 23.09
C PRO A 102 -16.25 18.73 22.95
N GLY A 103 -15.76 18.55 21.70
CA GLY A 103 -14.48 17.88 21.46
C GLY A 103 -14.30 17.38 20.05
N MET A 104 -13.11 16.82 19.78
CA MET A 104 -12.80 16.16 18.53
C MET A 104 -13.14 14.67 18.64
N VAL A 105 -13.90 14.17 17.69
CA VAL A 105 -14.19 12.73 17.53
C VAL A 105 -13.08 12.11 16.67
N TYR A 106 -12.53 11.00 17.15
CA TYR A 106 -11.44 10.28 16.50
C TYR A 106 -11.84 8.86 16.12
N SER A 107 -11.04 8.21 15.30
CA SER A 107 -11.21 6.80 14.93
C SER A 107 -11.23 5.83 16.12
N ARG A 108 -10.53 6.12 17.22
CA ARG A 108 -10.55 5.34 18.47
C ARG A 108 -11.93 5.31 19.16
N ASP A 109 -12.80 6.26 18.85
CA ASP A 109 -14.14 6.36 19.45
C ASP A 109 -15.13 5.41 18.75
N ILE A 110 -14.72 4.74 17.67
CA ILE A 110 -15.49 3.70 16.99
C ILE A 110 -15.33 2.39 17.79
N HIS A 111 -16.43 1.84 18.29
CA HIS A 111 -16.45 0.62 19.07
C HIS A 111 -17.03 -0.53 18.26
N PHE A 112 -16.19 -1.51 17.92
CA PHE A 112 -16.60 -2.71 17.18
C PHE A 112 -17.11 -3.79 18.14
N THR A 113 -18.06 -4.61 17.68
CA THR A 113 -18.60 -5.74 18.45
C THR A 113 -17.60 -6.87 18.61
N ASP A 114 -16.69 -7.03 17.64
CA ASP A 114 -15.57 -7.97 17.74
C ASP A 114 -14.34 -7.24 18.32
N PRO A 115 -13.84 -7.66 19.50
CA PRO A 115 -12.68 -7.01 20.13
C PRO A 115 -11.37 -7.19 19.34
N GLY A 116 -11.29 -8.16 18.42
CA GLY A 116 -10.16 -8.34 17.52
C GLY A 116 -10.14 -7.35 16.34
N VAL A 117 -11.20 -6.51 16.18
CA VAL A 117 -11.28 -5.50 15.13
C VAL A 117 -11.16 -4.11 15.74
N THR A 118 -10.25 -3.31 15.24
CA THR A 118 -9.99 -1.94 15.72
C THR A 118 -9.63 -1.03 14.55
N ALA A 119 -9.70 0.30 14.75
CA ALA A 119 -9.08 1.23 13.82
C ALA A 119 -7.56 1.04 13.81
N ALA A 120 -6.95 1.08 12.64
CA ALA A 120 -5.49 0.91 12.48
C ALA A 120 -4.68 2.04 13.15
N PHE A 121 -5.28 3.22 13.25
CA PHE A 121 -4.73 4.41 13.89
C PHE A 121 -5.80 5.06 14.76
N ASP A 122 -5.47 5.34 16.02
CA ASP A 122 -6.41 5.88 17.03
C ASP A 122 -6.72 7.37 16.85
N ASN A 123 -5.89 8.09 16.10
CA ASN A 123 -5.87 9.55 16.06
C ASN A 123 -6.35 10.14 14.72
N ILE A 124 -7.10 9.38 13.92
CA ILE A 124 -7.71 9.92 12.69
C ILE A 124 -8.88 10.82 13.09
N PRO A 125 -8.82 12.14 12.79
CA PRO A 125 -9.90 13.05 13.16
C PRO A 125 -11.11 12.86 12.23
N LEU A 126 -12.29 12.65 12.82
CA LEU A 126 -13.55 12.46 12.09
C LEU A 126 -14.35 13.76 12.00
N VAL A 127 -14.67 14.35 13.14
CA VAL A 127 -15.46 15.60 13.21
C VAL A 127 -15.18 16.32 14.54
N VAL A 128 -15.37 17.63 14.55
CA VAL A 128 -15.40 18.44 15.79
C VAL A 128 -16.84 18.62 16.20
N LEU A 129 -17.16 18.38 17.47
CA LEU A 129 -18.45 18.66 18.08
C LEU A 129 -18.33 19.88 18.97
N GLY A 130 -19.29 20.78 18.87
CA GLY A 130 -19.48 21.92 19.77
C GLY A 130 -20.17 21.54 21.08
N GLU A 131 -20.48 22.54 21.92
CA GLU A 131 -21.19 22.33 23.17
C GLU A 131 -22.63 21.88 22.90
N GLY A 132 -23.05 20.75 23.48
CA GLY A 132 -24.37 20.16 23.28
C GLY A 132 -24.59 19.49 21.91
N GLU A 133 -23.56 19.46 21.03
CA GLU A 133 -23.62 18.69 19.82
C GLU A 133 -23.30 17.22 20.07
N LYS A 134 -23.87 16.34 19.26
CA LYS A 134 -23.67 14.90 19.35
C LYS A 134 -23.65 14.23 18.01
N LEU A 135 -23.03 13.06 17.98
CA LEU A 135 -22.95 12.18 16.84
C LEU A 135 -23.25 10.75 17.28
N VAL A 136 -24.28 10.14 16.68
CA VAL A 136 -24.68 8.74 16.96
C VAL A 136 -24.83 8.00 15.65
N ILE A 137 -23.95 7.03 15.45
CA ILE A 137 -23.86 6.21 14.23
C ILE A 137 -23.76 4.74 14.64
N GLU A 138 -24.49 3.90 13.97
CA GLU A 138 -24.28 2.45 13.94
C GLU A 138 -23.95 2.02 12.51
N GLY A 139 -23.30 0.88 12.37
CA GLY A 139 -22.98 0.36 11.05
C GLY A 139 -22.21 -0.94 11.13
N PHE A 140 -21.70 -1.37 10.00
CA PHE A 140 -20.91 -2.58 9.94
C PHE A 140 -19.77 -2.49 8.93
N ALA A 141 -18.75 -3.27 9.19
CA ALA A 141 -17.60 -3.49 8.29
C ALA A 141 -17.72 -4.87 7.63
N THR A 142 -17.29 -4.94 6.36
CA THR A 142 -17.23 -6.19 5.58
C THR A 142 -15.83 -6.40 4.99
N LYS A 143 -15.52 -7.67 4.70
CA LYS A 143 -14.29 -8.06 4.01
C LYS A 143 -14.50 -8.05 2.51
N ARG A 144 -13.78 -7.19 1.80
CA ARG A 144 -13.79 -7.09 0.32
C ARG A 144 -12.41 -6.74 -0.21
N ILE A 145 -12.30 -6.43 -1.47
CA ILE A 145 -11.05 -6.08 -2.17
C ILE A 145 -11.13 -4.68 -2.78
N GLY A 146 -9.99 -4.07 -3.00
CA GLY A 146 -9.88 -2.72 -3.58
C GLY A 146 -10.48 -2.58 -4.98
N SER A 147 -10.60 -3.68 -5.73
CA SER A 147 -11.30 -3.69 -7.03
C SER A 147 -12.81 -3.45 -6.90
N ASP A 148 -13.41 -3.75 -5.74
CA ASP A 148 -14.82 -3.49 -5.49
C ASP A 148 -15.04 -2.00 -5.17
N HIS A 149 -14.19 -1.44 -4.29
CA HIS A 149 -14.18 -0.01 -3.98
C HIS A 149 -12.85 0.37 -3.31
N ALA A 150 -12.38 1.59 -3.54
CA ALA A 150 -11.08 2.09 -3.03
C ALA A 150 -10.94 2.07 -1.50
N LYS A 151 -12.04 2.02 -0.73
CA LYS A 151 -11.99 1.89 0.74
C LYS A 151 -11.40 0.55 1.21
N TRP A 152 -11.40 -0.49 0.36
CA TRP A 152 -10.77 -1.79 0.60
C TRP A 152 -9.38 -1.91 -0.02
N ASN A 153 -8.70 -0.80 -0.26
CA ASN A 153 -7.31 -0.82 -0.68
C ASN A 153 -6.40 -1.03 0.53
N SER A 154 -5.85 -2.23 0.69
CA SER A 154 -4.88 -2.56 1.74
C SER A 154 -3.49 -1.95 1.51
N GLY A 155 -3.17 -1.57 0.27
CA GLY A 155 -1.94 -0.88 -0.09
C GLY A 155 -2.16 0.59 -0.43
N THR A 156 -1.47 1.51 0.24
CA THR A 156 -1.49 2.95 -0.08
C THR A 156 -0.51 3.30 -1.18
N LEU A 157 0.62 2.60 -1.22
CA LEU A 157 1.63 2.78 -2.26
C LEU A 157 2.23 1.43 -2.64
N CYS A 158 2.26 1.15 -3.93
CA CYS A 158 3.08 0.09 -4.48
C CYS A 158 3.69 0.55 -5.80
N GLY A 159 5.01 0.67 -5.82
CA GLY A 159 5.76 1.09 -6.98
C GLY A 159 6.99 0.23 -7.19
N TYR A 160 7.47 0.20 -8.44
CA TYR A 160 8.74 -0.43 -8.75
C TYR A 160 9.53 0.39 -9.78
N LYS A 161 10.82 0.21 -9.76
CA LYS A 161 11.74 0.70 -10.81
C LYS A 161 12.73 -0.40 -11.15
N ASN A 162 13.26 -0.38 -12.37
CA ASN A 162 14.38 -1.26 -12.72
C ASN A 162 15.59 -0.97 -11.84
N LEU A 163 16.35 -2.00 -11.53
CA LEU A 163 17.65 -1.85 -10.90
C LEU A 163 18.60 -1.14 -11.89
N PRO A 164 19.18 0.01 -11.52
CA PRO A 164 20.10 0.72 -12.41
C PRO A 164 21.50 0.10 -12.40
N SER A 165 22.08 -0.05 -13.58
CA SER A 165 23.52 -0.23 -13.78
C SER A 165 24.12 1.11 -14.16
N ILE A 166 25.15 1.53 -13.42
CA ILE A 166 25.87 2.80 -13.64
C ILE A 166 27.32 2.44 -13.94
N GLU A 167 27.75 2.75 -15.14
CA GLU A 167 29.12 2.54 -15.62
C GLU A 167 29.77 3.90 -15.89
N ILE A 168 31.00 4.07 -15.45
CA ILE A 168 31.81 5.26 -15.68
C ILE A 168 33.09 4.81 -16.37
N SER A 169 33.29 5.26 -17.59
CA SER A 169 34.45 4.87 -18.41
C SER A 169 35.68 5.71 -18.07
N ASP A 170 36.84 5.24 -18.53
CA ASP A 170 38.13 5.95 -18.36
C ASP A 170 38.18 7.32 -19.06
N ALA A 171 37.26 7.61 -19.97
CA ALA A 171 37.09 8.92 -20.59
C ALA A 171 36.68 10.01 -19.58
N CYS A 172 36.37 9.66 -18.33
CA CYS A 172 36.03 10.61 -17.28
C CYS A 172 37.22 11.52 -16.96
N ASN A 173 37.05 12.82 -17.16
CA ASN A 173 38.07 13.84 -16.92
C ASN A 173 37.97 14.52 -15.55
N GLY A 174 37.07 14.04 -14.65
CA GLY A 174 36.91 14.57 -13.30
C GLY A 174 36.22 15.93 -13.18
N CYS A 175 35.54 16.43 -14.23
CA CYS A 175 34.91 17.76 -14.23
C CYS A 175 33.79 17.97 -13.18
N GLY A 176 33.25 16.91 -12.59
CA GLY A 176 32.26 16.96 -11.49
C GLY A 176 30.86 17.39 -11.89
N LYS A 177 30.57 17.74 -13.15
CA LYS A 177 29.25 18.18 -13.59
C LYS A 177 28.15 17.15 -13.26
N CYS A 178 28.40 15.86 -13.53
CA CYS A 178 27.44 14.77 -13.25
C CYS A 178 27.20 14.54 -11.76
N VAL A 179 28.20 14.79 -10.92
CA VAL A 179 28.08 14.71 -9.45
C VAL A 179 27.17 15.82 -8.94
N LYS A 180 27.39 17.05 -9.39
CA LYS A 180 26.61 18.24 -9.00
C LYS A 180 25.16 18.15 -9.48
N GLU A 181 24.94 17.66 -10.69
CA GLU A 181 23.61 17.59 -11.31
C GLU A 181 22.74 16.43 -10.77
N CYS A 182 23.33 15.45 -10.07
CA CYS A 182 22.58 14.29 -9.61
C CYS A 182 21.64 14.61 -8.43
N PRO A 183 20.31 14.67 -8.60
CA PRO A 183 19.38 15.04 -7.54
C PRO A 183 19.31 13.97 -6.42
N ARG A 184 19.76 12.75 -6.72
CA ARG A 184 19.79 11.62 -5.77
C ARG A 184 21.17 11.38 -5.16
N GLN A 185 22.17 12.18 -5.52
CA GLN A 185 23.55 12.12 -5.02
C GLN A 185 24.16 10.72 -5.09
N VAL A 186 23.86 9.98 -6.17
CA VAL A 186 24.40 8.64 -6.39
C VAL A 186 25.77 8.64 -7.05
N LEU A 187 26.28 9.81 -7.44
CA LEU A 187 27.61 10.01 -7.99
C LEU A 187 28.44 10.88 -7.02
N ILE A 188 29.67 10.47 -6.77
CA ILE A 188 30.63 11.21 -5.95
C ILE A 188 31.96 11.30 -6.70
N HIS A 189 32.91 12.10 -6.20
CA HIS A 189 34.29 12.05 -6.64
C HIS A 189 35.01 10.91 -5.94
N ASP A 190 35.83 10.15 -6.65
CA ASP A 190 36.78 9.21 -6.10
C ASP A 190 38.07 9.95 -5.62
N GLU A 191 39.03 9.23 -5.09
CA GLU A 191 40.30 9.76 -4.64
C GLU A 191 41.13 10.39 -5.77
N GLY A 192 40.93 9.98 -7.01
CA GLY A 192 41.54 10.52 -8.22
C GLY A 192 40.80 11.69 -8.85
N GLY A 193 39.69 12.15 -8.21
CA GLY A 193 38.84 13.23 -8.71
C GLY A 193 37.88 12.81 -9.82
N LYS A 194 37.86 11.55 -10.28
CA LYS A 194 36.91 11.04 -11.25
C LYS A 194 35.57 10.76 -10.58
N ALA A 195 34.50 10.76 -11.37
CA ALA A 195 33.19 10.37 -10.88
C ALA A 195 33.14 8.87 -10.51
N LYS A 196 32.47 8.52 -9.41
CA LYS A 196 32.24 7.16 -8.95
C LYS A 196 30.78 7.00 -8.52
N ALA A 197 30.18 5.87 -8.88
CA ALA A 197 28.82 5.55 -8.43
C ALA A 197 28.85 5.00 -7.00
N THR A 198 27.95 5.54 -6.15
CA THR A 198 27.65 5.03 -4.81
C THR A 198 26.17 4.83 -4.68
N ASN A 199 25.73 3.98 -3.76
CA ASN A 199 24.30 3.77 -3.47
C ASN A 199 23.40 3.76 -4.74
N THR A 200 23.76 2.93 -5.71
CA THR A 200 23.11 2.84 -7.01
C THR A 200 21.61 2.57 -6.91
N LEU A 201 21.15 1.92 -5.82
CA LEU A 201 19.74 1.68 -5.53
C LEU A 201 18.90 2.98 -5.46
N ASN A 202 19.51 4.12 -5.15
CA ASN A 202 18.81 5.40 -5.10
C ASN A 202 18.68 6.09 -6.46
N CYS A 203 19.39 5.63 -7.48
CA CYS A 203 19.28 6.20 -8.82
C CYS A 203 17.86 6.08 -9.37
N SER A 204 17.28 7.20 -9.83
CA SER A 204 15.94 7.26 -10.43
C SER A 204 15.91 7.04 -11.95
N LEU A 205 17.06 6.72 -12.56
CA LEU A 205 17.19 6.57 -14.02
C LEU A 205 16.81 7.84 -14.82
N CYS A 206 16.93 9.04 -14.21
CA CYS A 206 16.56 10.32 -14.82
C CYS A 206 17.47 10.76 -15.98
N LYS A 207 18.69 10.16 -16.09
CA LYS A 207 19.70 10.40 -17.13
C LYS A 207 20.35 11.80 -17.16
N LEU A 208 20.02 12.72 -16.27
CA LEU A 208 20.59 14.07 -16.21
C LEU A 208 22.14 14.05 -16.21
N CYS A 209 22.75 13.12 -15.46
CA CYS A 209 24.20 12.96 -15.43
C CYS A 209 24.82 12.53 -16.78
N ILE A 210 24.05 11.91 -17.67
CA ILE A 210 24.47 11.56 -19.04
C ILE A 210 24.46 12.83 -19.88
N GLU A 211 23.40 13.63 -19.81
CA GLU A 211 23.18 14.84 -20.60
C GLU A 211 24.27 15.90 -20.34
N VAL A 212 24.72 16.04 -19.09
CA VAL A 212 25.78 17.02 -18.73
C VAL A 212 27.20 16.50 -18.92
N CYS A 213 27.38 15.23 -19.30
CA CYS A 213 28.67 14.62 -19.47
C CYS A 213 29.23 14.82 -20.89
N GLU A 214 29.92 15.94 -21.14
CA GLU A 214 30.53 16.25 -22.44
C GLU A 214 31.52 15.17 -22.92
N ALA A 215 32.20 14.49 -21.98
CA ALA A 215 33.12 13.40 -22.29
C ALA A 215 32.42 12.07 -22.63
N GLY A 216 31.08 11.99 -22.51
CA GLY A 216 30.32 10.77 -22.73
C GLY A 216 30.70 9.59 -21.80
N ALA A 217 31.33 9.89 -20.67
CA ALA A 217 31.90 8.88 -19.78
C ALA A 217 30.88 8.15 -18.92
N VAL A 218 29.69 8.72 -18.71
CA VAL A 218 28.64 8.16 -17.84
C VAL A 218 27.61 7.40 -18.69
N LYS A 219 27.39 6.14 -18.35
CA LYS A 219 26.36 5.31 -18.95
C LYS A 219 25.45 4.76 -17.87
N ILE A 220 24.14 4.93 -18.03
CA ILE A 220 23.12 4.38 -17.11
C ILE A 220 22.17 3.51 -17.93
N THR A 221 22.03 2.25 -17.54
CA THR A 221 21.14 1.29 -18.17
C THR A 221 20.27 0.60 -17.11
N PRO A 222 18.98 0.33 -17.42
CA PRO A 222 18.15 -0.50 -16.56
C PRO A 222 18.53 -1.97 -16.71
N ILE A 223 18.60 -2.71 -15.60
CA ILE A 223 18.66 -4.17 -15.62
C ILE A 223 17.23 -4.66 -15.79
N LEU A 224 16.93 -5.32 -16.92
CA LEU A 224 15.56 -5.57 -17.39
C LEU A 224 14.79 -6.63 -16.59
N ASP A 225 15.50 -7.51 -15.90
CA ASP A 225 14.95 -8.61 -15.11
C ASP A 225 15.04 -8.37 -13.58
N SER A 226 15.39 -7.17 -13.17
CA SER A 226 15.62 -6.83 -11.76
C SER A 226 14.94 -5.52 -11.40
N PHE A 227 14.16 -5.54 -10.31
CA PHE A 227 13.29 -4.44 -9.90
C PHE A 227 13.44 -4.13 -8.42
N VAL A 228 13.60 -2.86 -8.09
CA VAL A 228 13.49 -2.37 -6.70
C VAL A 228 12.03 -2.02 -6.47
N MET A 229 11.38 -2.81 -5.62
CA MET A 229 9.98 -2.61 -5.25
C MET A 229 9.88 -1.86 -3.92
N THR A 230 8.90 -0.98 -3.82
CA THR A 230 8.54 -0.27 -2.58
C THR A 230 7.05 -0.44 -2.38
N VAL A 231 6.65 -0.95 -1.21
CA VAL A 231 5.25 -1.18 -0.85
C VAL A 231 4.99 -0.53 0.51
N GLU A 232 3.88 0.20 0.60
CA GLU A 232 3.36 0.76 1.86
C GLU A 232 1.92 0.28 2.05
N SER A 233 1.62 -0.24 3.24
CA SER A 233 0.26 -0.64 3.61
C SER A 233 -0.51 0.54 4.19
N SER A 234 -1.84 0.46 4.16
CA SER A 234 -2.74 1.44 4.78
C SER A 234 -2.73 1.38 6.33
N GLY A 235 -2.04 0.39 6.91
CA GLY A 235 -1.97 0.17 8.35
C GLY A 235 -2.83 -0.99 8.86
N GLU A 236 -3.66 -1.57 8.02
CA GLU A 236 -4.51 -2.74 8.33
C GLU A 236 -3.66 -3.97 8.63
N MET A 237 -2.58 -4.15 7.89
CA MET A 237 -1.59 -5.20 8.08
C MET A 237 -0.17 -4.68 7.84
N PRO A 238 0.87 -5.31 8.40
CA PRO A 238 2.25 -4.98 8.09
C PRO A 238 2.56 -5.11 6.60
N ALA A 239 3.41 -4.23 6.04
CA ALA A 239 3.73 -4.24 4.60
C ALA A 239 4.34 -5.56 4.12
N LYS A 240 5.08 -6.27 4.97
CA LYS A 240 5.59 -7.62 4.66
C LYS A 240 4.45 -8.61 4.42
N GLU A 241 3.44 -8.57 5.28
CA GLU A 241 2.27 -9.45 5.20
C GLU A 241 1.44 -9.14 3.96
N LEU A 242 1.25 -7.86 3.63
CA LEU A 242 0.61 -7.42 2.39
C LEU A 242 1.26 -8.04 1.14
N VAL A 243 2.60 -8.05 1.05
CA VAL A 243 3.32 -8.64 -0.09
C VAL A 243 3.17 -10.16 -0.12
N VAL A 244 3.18 -10.82 1.05
CA VAL A 244 2.96 -12.28 1.16
C VAL A 244 1.55 -12.62 0.72
N SER A 245 0.53 -11.92 1.23
CA SER A 245 -0.88 -12.12 0.86
C SER A 245 -1.11 -11.88 -0.64
N ALA A 246 -0.51 -10.82 -1.21
CA ALA A 246 -0.56 -10.58 -2.65
C ALA A 246 0.02 -11.74 -3.47
N SER A 247 1.10 -12.35 -2.99
CA SER A 247 1.72 -13.51 -3.66
C SER A 247 0.83 -14.76 -3.56
N GLN A 248 0.14 -14.93 -2.44
CA GLN A 248 -0.84 -16.02 -2.24
C GLN A 248 -2.06 -15.86 -3.15
N GLU A 249 -2.58 -14.64 -3.30
CA GLU A 249 -3.70 -14.37 -4.22
C GLU A 249 -3.34 -14.65 -5.68
N ILE A 250 -2.14 -14.29 -6.12
CA ILE A 250 -1.64 -14.66 -7.46
C ILE A 250 -1.58 -16.18 -7.62
N ARG A 251 -1.06 -16.89 -6.61
CA ARG A 251 -0.99 -18.35 -6.63
C ARG A 251 -2.37 -19.00 -6.66
N LYS A 252 -3.32 -18.52 -5.85
CA LYS A 252 -4.69 -19.00 -5.80
C LYS A 252 -5.34 -18.92 -7.20
N ARG A 253 -5.23 -17.77 -7.86
CA ARG A 253 -5.75 -17.59 -9.24
C ARG A 253 -5.09 -18.47 -10.28
N ALA A 254 -3.79 -18.72 -10.15
CA ALA A 254 -3.09 -19.62 -11.06
C ALA A 254 -3.61 -21.05 -10.92
N VAL A 255 -3.83 -21.53 -9.69
CA VAL A 255 -4.41 -22.85 -9.41
C VAL A 255 -5.86 -22.95 -9.90
N GLU A 256 -6.68 -21.92 -9.67
CA GLU A 256 -8.06 -21.89 -10.17
C GLU A 256 -8.11 -21.91 -11.71
N PHE A 257 -7.20 -21.20 -12.36
CA PHE A 257 -7.10 -21.21 -13.81
C PHE A 257 -6.70 -22.59 -14.36
N GLU A 258 -5.72 -23.24 -13.71
CA GLU A 258 -5.30 -24.61 -14.04
C GLU A 258 -6.45 -25.60 -13.90
N ALA A 259 -7.21 -25.54 -12.80
CA ALA A 259 -8.38 -26.38 -12.56
C ALA A 259 -9.45 -26.20 -13.65
N LYS A 260 -9.78 -24.95 -13.99
CA LYS A 260 -10.76 -24.66 -15.06
C LYS A 260 -10.32 -25.14 -16.44
N LEU A 261 -9.01 -25.08 -16.75
CA LEU A 261 -8.50 -25.65 -17.99
C LEU A 261 -8.60 -27.17 -18.02
N ALA A 262 -8.37 -27.84 -16.88
CA ALA A 262 -8.52 -29.30 -16.79
C ALA A 262 -9.97 -29.76 -16.99
N GLU A 263 -10.97 -28.95 -16.64
CA GLU A 263 -12.40 -29.24 -16.89
C GLU A 263 -12.77 -29.14 -18.37
N LEU A 264 -11.97 -28.44 -19.18
CA LEU A 264 -12.22 -28.25 -20.64
C LEU A 264 -11.57 -29.37 -21.49
N SER A 265 -10.74 -30.19 -20.90
CA SER A 265 -10.03 -31.32 -21.54
C SER A 265 -10.71 -32.66 -21.26
#